data_4b45d0f26633c3d9a3e8c494746a039a
#
_entry.id   4b45d0f26633c3d9a3e8c494746a039a
#
_cell.length_a   1.000
_cell.length_b   1.000
_cell.length_c   1.000
_cell.angle_alpha   90.00
_cell.angle_beta   90.00
_cell.angle_gamma   90.00
#
_symmetry.space_group_name_H-M   'P 1'
#
loop_
_entity.id
_entity.type
_entity.pdbx_description
1 polymer ?
#
loop_
_entity_poly.entity_id
_entity_poly.type
_entity_poly.pdbx_seq_one_letter_code
_entity_poly.pdbx_strand_id
1 'polypeptide(L)'
;RKDNSFGGFFEYSFDNFNNLNFVAGLRYDTHNNMGSFFTPRFHLRYTPLDRFTVKASFGQGRKIANIFAENQQMFFSNRSIETIDSEFGNSTYGLNPEKATNYGLSLDKGFNLFGGQGNFIIDYFKTDFDDKVIIDFEYPGIVQIYNSSDKKSYYQSFQAEIIYSIN
;
A
#
# COMPACT_ATOMS: atom_id res chain seq x y z
N ARG A 1 -9.33 14.00 -20.67
CA ARG A 1 -9.08 14.21 -19.22
C ARG A 1 -7.77 14.93 -19.03
N LYS A 2 -7.73 15.92 -18.13
CA LYS A 2 -6.52 16.66 -17.80
C LYS A 2 -6.31 16.54 -16.28
N ASP A 3 -5.23 15.88 -15.88
CA ASP A 3 -4.86 15.69 -14.48
C ASP A 3 -3.68 16.62 -14.15
N ASN A 4 -3.88 17.47 -13.15
CA ASN A 4 -2.85 18.38 -12.64
C ASN A 4 -2.70 18.11 -11.14
N SER A 5 -1.47 17.94 -10.70
CA SER A 5 -1.13 17.82 -9.29
C SER A 5 0.06 18.71 -8.95
N PHE A 6 0.03 19.25 -7.75
CA PHE A 6 1.14 19.96 -7.15
C PHE A 6 1.36 19.43 -5.74
N GLY A 7 2.60 19.16 -5.34
CA GLY A 7 2.87 18.63 -4.03
C GLY A 7 4.27 18.99 -3.54
N GLY A 8 4.41 18.98 -2.21
CA GLY A 8 5.67 19.14 -1.51
C GLY A 8 5.83 18.00 -0.50
N PHE A 9 7.06 17.68 -0.15
CA PHE A 9 7.33 16.69 0.87
C PHE A 9 8.41 17.17 1.84
N PHE A 10 8.32 16.65 3.05
CA PHE A 10 9.34 16.77 4.08
C PHE A 10 9.73 15.36 4.55
N GLU A 11 11.02 15.16 4.75
CA GLU A 11 11.55 13.91 5.28
C GLU A 11 12.60 14.22 6.35
N TYR A 12 12.51 13.50 7.44
CA TYR A 12 13.48 13.51 8.52
C TYR A 12 14.07 12.12 8.68
N SER A 13 15.39 12.02 8.62
CA SER A 13 16.16 10.79 8.84
C SER A 13 17.01 10.93 10.09
N PHE A 14 16.95 9.96 10.95
CA PHE A 14 17.75 9.87 12.17
C PHE A 14 18.51 8.54 12.19
N ASP A 15 19.79 8.62 12.51
CA ASP A 15 20.66 7.47 12.71
C ASP A 15 21.56 7.74 13.91
N ASN A 16 21.50 6.91 14.94
CA ASN A 16 22.40 7.01 16.09
C ASN A 16 23.73 6.28 15.89
N PHE A 17 23.99 5.75 14.67
CA PHE A 17 25.18 5.00 14.27
C PHE A 17 25.46 3.72 15.06
N ASN A 18 24.57 3.31 15.96
CA ASN A 18 24.69 2.11 16.77
C ASN A 18 23.60 1.09 16.42
N ASN A 19 22.39 1.36 16.88
CA ASN A 19 21.33 0.35 16.83
C ASN A 19 19.97 0.87 16.39
N LEU A 20 19.81 2.17 16.22
CA LEU A 20 18.52 2.80 15.86
C LEU A 20 18.66 3.69 14.64
N ASN A 21 17.89 3.39 13.63
CA ASN A 21 17.71 4.23 12.45
C ASN A 21 16.20 4.37 12.19
N PHE A 22 15.72 5.58 11.95
CA PHE A 22 14.37 5.78 11.47
C PHE A 22 14.27 6.92 10.45
N VAL A 23 13.28 6.81 9.59
CA VAL A 23 12.91 7.81 8.61
C VAL A 23 11.43 8.12 8.77
N ALA A 24 11.09 9.39 8.94
CA ALA A 24 9.72 9.88 8.97
C ALA A 24 9.51 10.88 7.84
N GLY A 25 8.52 10.66 7.02
CA GLY A 25 8.19 11.50 5.88
C GLY A 25 6.73 11.92 5.89
N LEU A 26 6.47 13.13 5.45
CA LEU A 26 5.13 13.66 5.21
C LEU A 26 5.10 14.34 3.85
N ARG A 27 4.18 13.93 3.02
CA ARG A 27 3.92 14.53 1.72
C ARG A 27 2.55 15.17 1.73
N TYR A 28 2.46 16.38 1.23
CA TYR A 28 1.21 17.09 0.94
C TYR A 28 1.04 17.22 -0.55
N ASP A 29 -0.09 16.81 -1.06
CA ASP A 29 -0.44 16.93 -2.47
C ASP A 29 -1.79 17.65 -2.61
N THR A 30 -1.89 18.49 -3.64
CA THR A 30 -3.15 19.05 -4.13
C THR A 30 -3.36 18.56 -5.55
N HIS A 31 -4.52 17.99 -5.80
CA HIS A 31 -4.88 17.42 -7.09
C HIS A 31 -6.26 17.93 -7.52
N ASN A 32 -6.42 18.29 -8.80
CA ASN A 32 -7.67 18.86 -9.31
C ASN A 32 -8.89 17.94 -9.17
N ASN A 33 -8.69 16.61 -9.13
CA ASN A 33 -9.75 15.60 -9.03
C ASN A 33 -9.83 14.88 -7.68
N MET A 34 -8.80 14.99 -6.82
CA MET A 34 -8.75 14.32 -5.51
C MET A 34 -8.81 15.29 -4.32
N GLY A 35 -8.76 16.62 -4.60
CA GLY A 35 -8.57 17.60 -3.55
C GLY A 35 -7.17 17.54 -2.93
N SER A 36 -7.04 18.05 -1.72
CA SER A 36 -5.77 18.11 -0.99
C SER A 36 -5.70 17.01 0.07
N PHE A 37 -4.52 16.39 0.22
CA PHE A 37 -4.33 15.31 1.18
C PHE A 37 -2.89 15.19 1.65
N PHE A 38 -2.71 14.54 2.80
CA PHE A 38 -1.42 14.17 3.34
C PHE A 38 -1.14 12.69 3.15
N THR A 39 0.13 12.37 2.92
CA THR A 39 0.62 11.00 2.76
C THR A 39 1.81 10.80 3.70
N PRO A 40 1.56 10.31 4.93
CA PRO A 40 2.62 10.01 5.88
C PRO A 40 3.32 8.71 5.53
N ARG A 41 4.62 8.63 5.86
CA ARG A 41 5.41 7.41 5.81
C ARG A 41 6.37 7.35 7.00
N PHE A 42 6.64 6.15 7.47
CA PHE A 42 7.57 5.90 8.56
C PHE A 42 8.27 4.57 8.35
N HIS A 43 9.58 4.54 8.57
CA HIS A 43 10.41 3.35 8.55
C HIS A 43 11.31 3.36 9.79
N LEU A 44 11.40 2.24 10.46
CA LEU A 44 12.22 2.02 11.62
C LEU A 44 13.09 0.79 11.40
N ARG A 45 14.36 0.89 11.78
CA ARG A 45 15.26 -0.25 11.97
C ARG A 45 15.88 -0.13 13.35
N TYR A 46 15.72 -1.17 14.15
CA TYR A 46 16.26 -1.25 15.49
C TYR A 46 16.99 -2.58 15.70
N THR A 47 18.25 -2.52 16.12
CA THR A 47 19.12 -3.67 16.36
C THR A 47 19.52 -3.73 17.83
N PRO A 48 18.61 -4.17 18.76
CA PRO A 48 18.84 -4.13 20.20
C PRO A 48 19.94 -5.06 20.66
N LEU A 49 20.22 -6.11 19.92
CA LEU A 49 21.21 -7.15 20.24
C LEU A 49 21.99 -7.51 18.98
N ASP A 50 23.18 -8.09 19.17
CA ASP A 50 23.95 -8.62 18.06
C ASP A 50 23.14 -9.62 17.24
N ARG A 51 23.14 -9.41 15.91
CA ARG A 51 22.43 -10.26 14.95
C ARG A 51 20.91 -10.40 15.22
N PHE A 52 20.30 -9.40 15.87
CA PHE A 52 18.86 -9.31 16.00
C PHE A 52 18.39 -7.93 15.57
N THR A 53 17.63 -7.88 14.49
CA THR A 53 17.11 -6.64 13.92
C THR A 53 15.58 -6.69 13.83
N VAL A 54 14.95 -5.63 14.27
CA VAL A 54 13.52 -5.36 14.11
C VAL A 54 13.37 -4.23 13.10
N LYS A 55 12.51 -4.42 12.10
CA LYS A 55 12.14 -3.38 11.16
C LYS A 55 10.63 -3.17 11.22
N ALA A 56 10.20 -1.93 11.26
CA ALA A 56 8.80 -1.57 11.17
C ALA A 56 8.59 -0.52 10.07
N SER A 57 7.47 -0.61 9.38
CA SER A 57 7.10 0.34 8.35
C SER A 57 5.63 0.69 8.42
N PHE A 58 5.33 1.94 8.10
CA PHE A 58 4.00 2.48 7.96
C PHE A 58 3.98 3.43 6.77
N GLY A 59 2.91 3.38 5.97
CA GLY A 59 2.75 4.32 4.87
C GLY A 59 1.33 4.39 4.36
N GLN A 60 0.96 5.54 3.84
CA GLN A 60 -0.31 5.73 3.15
C GLN A 60 -0.06 6.09 1.69
N GLY A 61 -0.97 5.68 0.81
CA GLY A 61 -1.00 6.04 -0.60
C GLY A 61 -2.42 6.31 -1.06
N ARG A 62 -2.56 7.14 -2.10
CA ARG A 62 -3.84 7.38 -2.78
C ARG A 62 -3.67 7.20 -4.28
N LYS A 63 -4.73 6.72 -4.92
CA LYS A 63 -4.75 6.47 -6.36
C LYS A 63 -6.12 6.83 -6.92
N ILE A 64 -6.15 7.49 -8.08
CA ILE A 64 -7.37 7.59 -8.89
C ILE A 64 -7.41 6.36 -9.80
N ALA A 65 -8.47 5.58 -9.70
CA ALA A 65 -8.66 4.44 -10.57
C ALA A 65 -8.73 4.90 -12.04
N ASN A 66 -7.90 4.31 -12.88
CA ASN A 66 -8.02 4.43 -14.32
C ASN A 66 -8.74 3.18 -14.86
N ILE A 67 -10.08 3.18 -14.70
CA ILE A 67 -10.94 2.04 -14.93
C ILE A 67 -10.64 1.35 -16.26
N PHE A 68 -10.57 2.13 -17.33
CA PHE A 68 -10.40 1.57 -18.67
C PHE A 68 -8.99 1.06 -18.94
N ALA A 69 -7.95 1.73 -18.45
CA ALA A 69 -6.58 1.26 -18.65
C ALA A 69 -6.25 0.02 -17.82
N GLU A 70 -6.85 -0.08 -16.63
CA GLU A 70 -6.60 -1.19 -15.70
C GLU A 70 -7.45 -2.43 -15.99
N ASN A 71 -8.58 -2.25 -16.73
CA ASN A 71 -9.58 -3.30 -16.94
C ASN A 71 -10.01 -3.39 -18.41
N GLN A 72 -9.05 -3.55 -19.29
CA GLN A 72 -9.28 -3.63 -20.76
C GLN A 72 -10.22 -4.77 -21.15
N GLN A 73 -10.35 -5.81 -20.33
CA GLN A 73 -11.28 -6.91 -20.52
C GLN A 73 -12.75 -6.48 -20.64
N MET A 74 -13.13 -5.31 -20.10
CA MET A 74 -14.50 -4.78 -20.21
C MET A 74 -14.89 -4.49 -21.66
N PHE A 75 -13.92 -4.19 -22.55
CA PHE A 75 -14.16 -3.89 -23.95
C PHE A 75 -14.42 -5.14 -24.82
N PHE A 76 -14.18 -6.33 -24.28
CA PHE A 76 -14.43 -7.59 -25.00
C PHE A 76 -15.85 -8.10 -24.84
N SER A 77 -16.75 -7.32 -24.25
CA SER A 77 -18.15 -7.70 -24.06
C SER A 77 -19.09 -6.61 -24.58
N ASN A 78 -20.30 -7.02 -25.02
CA ASN A 78 -21.38 -6.09 -25.42
C ASN A 78 -22.17 -5.54 -24.21
N ARG A 79 -21.61 -5.60 -23.01
CA ARG A 79 -22.28 -5.14 -21.79
C ARG A 79 -22.21 -3.63 -21.67
N SER A 80 -23.29 -3.03 -21.20
CA SER A 80 -23.29 -1.60 -20.82
C SER A 80 -22.40 -1.42 -19.58
N ILE A 81 -21.62 -0.33 -19.53
CA ILE A 81 -20.78 0.02 -18.38
C ILE A 81 -21.50 1.11 -17.59
N GLU A 82 -21.83 0.83 -16.35
CA GLU A 82 -22.53 1.73 -15.44
C GLU A 82 -21.69 2.00 -14.18
N THR A 83 -21.53 3.26 -13.83
CA THR A 83 -20.93 3.67 -12.57
C THR A 83 -22.04 3.92 -11.57
N ILE A 84 -22.01 3.20 -10.44
CA ILE A 84 -22.98 3.31 -9.37
C ILE A 84 -22.43 4.23 -8.29
N ASP A 85 -23.26 5.21 -7.91
CA ASP A 85 -23.12 6.16 -6.81
C ASP A 85 -21.71 6.41 -6.26
N SER A 86 -21.22 7.59 -6.60
CA SER A 86 -20.22 8.24 -5.76
C SER A 86 -20.74 9.60 -5.32
N GLU A 87 -20.57 9.91 -4.06
CA GLU A 87 -20.91 11.21 -3.46
C GLU A 87 -20.04 12.37 -3.99
N PHE A 88 -19.02 12.07 -4.77
CA PHE A 88 -18.08 13.04 -5.32
C PHE A 88 -18.45 13.49 -6.74
N GLY A 89 -19.31 14.49 -6.84
CA GLY A 89 -19.79 15.05 -8.11
C GLY A 89 -18.73 15.61 -9.07
N ASN A 90 -17.46 15.70 -8.67
CA ASN A 90 -16.35 16.21 -9.47
C ASN A 90 -15.22 15.19 -9.69
N SER A 91 -15.34 13.96 -9.20
CA SER A 91 -14.33 12.94 -9.38
C SER A 91 -14.39 12.31 -10.77
N THR A 92 -13.29 11.75 -11.23
CA THR A 92 -13.24 11.04 -12.51
C THR A 92 -14.14 9.80 -12.44
N TYR A 93 -15.08 9.70 -13.38
CA TYR A 93 -16.13 8.66 -13.42
C TYR A 93 -17.06 8.65 -12.21
N GLY A 94 -17.10 9.71 -11.40
CA GLY A 94 -17.91 9.75 -10.20
C GLY A 94 -17.38 8.89 -9.04
N LEU A 95 -16.17 8.33 -9.10
CA LEU A 95 -15.61 7.44 -8.10
C LEU A 95 -14.67 8.17 -7.14
N ASN A 96 -14.67 7.74 -5.88
CA ASN A 96 -13.71 8.21 -4.89
C ASN A 96 -12.30 7.69 -5.20
N PRO A 97 -11.25 8.46 -4.87
CA PRO A 97 -9.89 7.97 -4.93
C PRO A 97 -9.66 6.82 -3.95
N GLU A 98 -9.08 5.73 -4.41
CA GLU A 98 -8.65 4.63 -3.57
C GLU A 98 -7.57 5.10 -2.58
N LYS A 99 -7.67 4.66 -1.33
CA LYS A 99 -6.66 4.88 -0.30
C LYS A 99 -6.15 3.56 0.21
N ALA A 100 -4.83 3.41 0.30
CA ALA A 100 -4.16 2.26 0.89
C ALA A 100 -3.34 2.67 2.10
N THR A 101 -3.45 1.93 3.19
CA THR A 101 -2.62 2.09 4.39
C THR A 101 -1.85 0.80 4.61
N ASN A 102 -0.51 0.90 4.55
CA ASN A 102 0.40 -0.23 4.67
C ASN A 102 1.05 -0.26 6.04
N TYR A 103 1.16 -1.45 6.61
CA TYR A 103 1.88 -1.76 7.84
C TYR A 103 2.82 -2.92 7.58
N GLY A 104 4.05 -2.82 8.04
CA GLY A 104 5.04 -3.88 7.92
C GLY A 104 5.80 -4.07 9.22
N LEU A 105 6.06 -5.34 9.57
CA LEU A 105 6.93 -5.73 10.67
C LEU A 105 7.83 -6.86 10.18
N SER A 106 9.14 -6.73 10.41
CA SER A 106 10.15 -7.71 10.06
C SER A 106 11.06 -7.98 11.25
N LEU A 107 11.31 -9.23 11.53
CA LEU A 107 12.24 -9.69 12.55
C LEU A 107 13.33 -10.52 11.88
N ASP A 108 14.58 -10.20 12.11
CA ASP A 108 15.75 -10.92 11.58
C ASP A 108 16.63 -11.32 12.76
N LYS A 109 16.87 -12.63 12.92
CA LYS A 109 17.71 -13.20 13.97
C LYS A 109 18.77 -14.11 13.40
N GLY A 110 20.03 -13.69 13.52
CA GLY A 110 21.16 -14.54 13.23
C GLY A 110 21.40 -15.60 14.31
N PHE A 111 21.81 -16.79 13.88
CA PHE A 111 22.20 -17.90 14.76
C PHE A 111 23.46 -18.61 14.25
N ASN A 112 24.13 -19.33 15.14
CA ASN A 112 25.22 -20.23 14.80
C ASN A 112 24.82 -21.65 15.20
N LEU A 113 24.99 -22.61 14.30
CA LEU A 113 24.64 -24.00 14.53
C LEU A 113 25.63 -24.90 13.81
N PHE A 114 26.13 -25.94 14.46
CA PHE A 114 27.04 -26.95 13.88
C PHE A 114 28.23 -26.39 13.07
N GLY A 115 28.80 -25.27 13.52
CA GLY A 115 29.92 -24.60 12.81
C GLY A 115 29.52 -23.72 11.63
N GLY A 116 28.27 -23.74 11.21
CA GLY A 116 27.69 -22.83 10.20
C GLY A 116 27.02 -21.63 10.80
N GLN A 117 26.67 -20.68 9.94
CA GLN A 117 25.95 -19.47 10.28
C GLN A 117 24.61 -19.41 9.54
N GLY A 118 23.58 -18.93 10.22
CA GLY A 118 22.28 -18.77 9.59
C GLY A 118 21.54 -17.53 10.08
N ASN A 119 20.48 -17.20 9.36
CA ASN A 119 19.51 -16.19 9.73
C ASN A 119 18.09 -16.79 9.68
N PHE A 120 17.29 -16.42 10.64
CA PHE A 120 15.85 -16.65 10.68
C PHE A 120 15.15 -15.32 10.52
N ILE A 121 14.30 -15.21 9.49
CA ILE A 121 13.59 -13.99 9.12
C ILE A 121 12.10 -14.26 9.17
N ILE A 122 11.36 -13.37 9.81
CA ILE A 122 9.88 -13.35 9.82
C ILE A 122 9.42 -12.00 9.35
N ASP A 123 8.54 -11.99 8.35
CA ASP A 123 7.92 -10.78 7.81
C ASP A 123 6.40 -10.88 7.91
N TYR A 124 5.78 -9.80 8.36
CA TYR A 124 4.35 -9.61 8.33
C TYR A 124 4.01 -8.28 7.70
N PHE A 125 3.13 -8.31 6.70
CA PHE A 125 2.62 -7.12 6.04
C PHE A 125 1.11 -7.13 6.02
N LYS A 126 0.53 -5.96 6.25
CA LYS A 126 -0.91 -5.71 6.12
C LYS A 126 -1.15 -4.43 5.34
N THR A 127 -2.07 -4.49 4.40
CA THR A 127 -2.58 -3.32 3.67
C THR A 127 -4.09 -3.26 3.85
N ASP A 128 -4.58 -2.16 4.41
CA ASP A 128 -5.99 -1.84 4.46
C ASP A 128 -6.33 -0.90 3.29
N PHE A 129 -7.43 -1.18 2.59
CA PHE A 129 -7.92 -0.36 1.49
C PHE A 129 -9.24 0.29 1.87
N ASP A 130 -9.31 1.61 1.70
CA ASP A 130 -10.54 2.40 1.76
C ASP A 130 -10.92 2.82 0.34
N ASP A 131 -12.22 2.86 0.04
CA ASP A 131 -12.77 3.27 -1.26
C ASP A 131 -12.22 2.49 -2.46
N LYS A 132 -11.90 1.20 -2.28
CA LYS A 132 -11.42 0.37 -3.37
C LYS A 132 -12.45 0.30 -4.48
N VAL A 133 -12.00 0.53 -5.73
CA VAL A 133 -12.87 0.40 -6.89
C VAL A 133 -13.11 -1.07 -7.21
N ILE A 134 -14.38 -1.45 -7.28
CA ILE A 134 -14.85 -2.78 -7.63
C ILE A 134 -15.50 -2.73 -9.00
N ILE A 135 -15.17 -3.73 -9.81
CA ILE A 135 -15.81 -3.96 -11.10
C ILE A 135 -16.56 -5.28 -11.01
N ASP A 136 -17.89 -5.16 -11.09
CA ASP A 136 -18.79 -6.30 -10.93
C ASP A 136 -19.35 -6.73 -12.29
N PHE A 137 -19.16 -8.02 -12.61
CA PHE A 137 -19.62 -8.66 -13.83
C PHE A 137 -20.81 -9.62 -13.60
N GLU A 138 -21.33 -9.67 -12.37
CA GLU A 138 -22.37 -10.64 -12.01
C GLU A 138 -23.73 -10.37 -12.68
N TYR A 139 -23.98 -9.11 -13.07
CA TYR A 139 -25.25 -8.73 -13.70
C TYR A 139 -25.25 -9.01 -15.20
N PRO A 140 -26.26 -9.74 -15.75
CA PRO A 140 -26.40 -9.98 -17.17
C PRO A 140 -26.54 -8.65 -17.94
N GLY A 141 -25.66 -8.43 -18.93
CA GLY A 141 -25.74 -7.26 -19.82
C GLY A 141 -25.17 -5.97 -19.29
N ILE A 142 -24.75 -5.91 -18.00
CA ILE A 142 -24.21 -4.70 -17.37
C ILE A 142 -22.90 -5.03 -16.66
N VAL A 143 -21.94 -4.12 -16.72
CA VAL A 143 -20.75 -4.09 -15.86
C VAL A 143 -20.92 -2.94 -14.90
N GLN A 144 -21.03 -3.23 -13.61
CA GLN A 144 -21.18 -2.22 -12.58
C GLN A 144 -19.82 -1.83 -12.00
N ILE A 145 -19.60 -0.53 -11.79
CA ILE A 145 -18.37 0.00 -11.21
C ILE A 145 -18.74 0.88 -10.04
N TYR A 146 -18.17 0.59 -8.87
CA TYR A 146 -18.46 1.34 -7.64
C TYR A 146 -17.29 1.30 -6.66
N ASN A 147 -17.30 2.23 -5.68
CA ASN A 147 -16.37 2.17 -4.56
C ASN A 147 -16.91 1.26 -3.46
N SER A 148 -16.04 0.44 -2.88
CA SER A 148 -16.36 -0.40 -1.72
C SER A 148 -16.36 0.45 -0.44
N SER A 149 -17.35 1.36 -0.29
CA SER A 149 -17.44 2.25 0.86
C SER A 149 -17.82 1.54 2.17
N ASP A 150 -18.64 0.48 2.10
CA ASP A 150 -19.18 -0.21 3.27
C ASP A 150 -18.37 -1.42 3.72
N LYS A 151 -17.47 -1.92 2.91
CA LYS A 151 -16.66 -3.11 3.21
C LYS A 151 -15.19 -2.77 3.15
N LYS A 152 -14.52 -2.82 4.30
CA LYS A 152 -13.06 -2.71 4.35
C LYS A 152 -12.44 -3.90 3.64
N SER A 153 -11.69 -3.61 2.58
CA SER A 153 -10.88 -4.59 1.89
C SER A 153 -9.47 -4.57 2.48
N TYR A 154 -8.88 -5.73 2.70
CA TYR A 154 -7.50 -5.79 3.19
C TYR A 154 -6.73 -6.93 2.53
N TYR A 155 -5.44 -6.77 2.52
CA TYR A 155 -4.47 -7.80 2.18
C TYR A 155 -3.53 -7.99 3.37
N GLN A 156 -3.18 -9.23 3.67
CA GLN A 156 -2.16 -9.54 4.66
C GLN A 156 -1.28 -10.68 4.17
N SER A 157 -0.01 -10.62 4.49
CA SER A 157 0.93 -11.70 4.20
C SER A 157 1.83 -11.97 5.38
N PHE A 158 2.16 -13.23 5.55
CA PHE A 158 3.14 -13.72 6.50
C PHE A 158 4.17 -14.56 5.74
N GLN A 159 5.45 -14.28 5.97
CA GLN A 159 6.56 -15.03 5.39
C GLN A 159 7.54 -15.39 6.50
N ALA A 160 8.04 -16.62 6.47
CA ALA A 160 9.15 -17.06 7.31
C ALA A 160 10.21 -17.68 6.42
N GLU A 161 11.48 -17.31 6.65
CA GLU A 161 12.63 -17.78 5.87
C GLU A 161 13.77 -18.19 6.79
N ILE A 162 14.45 -19.26 6.45
CA ILE A 162 15.69 -19.70 7.10
C ILE A 162 16.78 -19.76 6.04
N ILE A 163 17.83 -19.00 6.25
CA ILE A 163 19.04 -19.03 5.42
C ILE A 163 20.13 -19.68 6.28
N TYR A 164 20.81 -20.70 5.76
CA TYR A 164 21.88 -21.37 6.46
C TYR A 164 23.05 -21.66 5.53
N SER A 165 24.28 -21.31 5.96
CA SER A 165 25.51 -21.54 5.22
C SER A 165 26.46 -22.42 6.04
N ILE A 166 26.91 -23.50 5.44
CA ILE A 166 27.92 -24.42 6.00
C ILE A 166 29.26 -24.02 5.38
N ASN A 167 30.24 -23.75 6.24
CA ASN A 167 31.64 -23.49 5.83
C ASN A 167 32.43 -24.80 5.66
#